data_67dc97a41f67eb66b42b506a23e5b812
#
_entry.id   67dc97a41f67eb66b42b506a23e5b812
#
_cell.length_a   1.000
_cell.length_b   1.000
_cell.length_c   1.000
_cell.angle_alpha   90.00
_cell.angle_beta   90.00
_cell.angle_gamma   90.00
#
_symmetry.space_group_name_H-M   'P 1'
#
loop_
_entity.id
_entity.type
_entity.pdbx_description
1 polymer ?
#
loop_
_entity_poly.entity_id
_entity_poly.type
_entity_poly.pdbx_seq_one_letter_code
_entity_poly.pdbx_strand_id
1 'polypeptide(L)'
;MKKQDPYCYPETSVLKNKFNIREVSLLEKAEADLSRAKMSILYESPVDKFDAQSFLRVHEFLFEEVYDWAGRLRTINISKPEEVLGGKSIWYEDALDLPESLDRACTAIVATVWHMINRKRSCWQESRGRTIALATGWLCPSRFRGQ
;
A
#
# COMPACT_ATOMS: atom_id res chain seq x y z
N MET A 1 24.60 -23.57 -4.75
CA MET A 1 23.89 -23.04 -5.96
C MET A 1 22.90 -22.00 -5.46
N LYS A 2 23.02 -20.74 -5.88
CA LYS A 2 21.98 -19.73 -5.59
C LYS A 2 20.70 -20.15 -6.33
N LYS A 3 19.62 -20.33 -5.60
CA LYS A 3 18.31 -20.65 -6.19
C LYS A 3 17.91 -19.47 -7.07
N GLN A 4 17.74 -19.67 -8.35
CA GLN A 4 17.38 -18.61 -9.29
C GLN A 4 15.97 -18.11 -8.96
N ASP A 5 15.79 -16.81 -8.90
CA ASP A 5 14.49 -16.19 -8.71
C ASP A 5 13.60 -16.46 -9.95
N PRO A 6 12.44 -17.12 -9.80
CA PRO A 6 11.55 -17.42 -10.91
C PRO A 6 10.97 -16.17 -11.58
N TYR A 7 10.92 -15.05 -10.87
CA TYR A 7 10.38 -13.78 -11.36
C TYR A 7 11.38 -12.96 -12.17
N CYS A 8 12.69 -13.28 -12.10
CA CYS A 8 13.72 -12.57 -12.83
C CYS A 8 14.12 -13.28 -14.14
N TYR A 9 14.67 -12.54 -15.09
CA TYR A 9 15.36 -13.13 -16.22
C TYR A 9 16.60 -13.91 -15.75
N PRO A 10 16.98 -14.99 -16.45
CA PRO A 10 18.17 -15.76 -16.10
C PRO A 10 19.41 -14.88 -15.96
N GLU A 11 20.18 -15.12 -14.88
CA GLU A 11 21.44 -14.43 -14.59
C GLU A 11 21.35 -12.91 -14.42
N THR A 12 20.14 -12.38 -14.21
CA THR A 12 19.91 -10.94 -14.00
C THR A 12 19.08 -10.70 -12.75
N SER A 13 19.07 -9.44 -12.28
CA SER A 13 18.15 -8.95 -11.26
C SER A 13 16.89 -8.29 -11.84
N VAL A 14 16.73 -8.31 -13.17
CA VAL A 14 15.60 -7.66 -13.86
C VAL A 14 14.40 -8.59 -13.85
N LEU A 15 13.27 -8.09 -13.39
CA LEU A 15 12.00 -8.80 -13.38
C LEU A 15 11.51 -9.09 -14.81
N LYS A 16 10.99 -10.29 -15.04
CA LYS A 16 10.32 -10.66 -16.29
C LYS A 16 9.12 -9.76 -16.49
N ASN A 17 9.07 -9.09 -17.62
CA ASN A 17 8.03 -8.12 -17.93
C ASN A 17 7.51 -8.30 -19.37
N LYS A 18 6.31 -7.83 -19.65
CA LYS A 18 5.63 -7.99 -20.94
C LYS A 18 6.30 -7.23 -22.08
N PHE A 19 7.10 -6.21 -21.76
CA PHE A 19 7.85 -5.42 -22.74
C PHE A 19 9.19 -6.03 -23.13
N ASN A 20 9.59 -7.14 -22.48
CA ASN A 20 10.89 -7.77 -22.64
C ASN A 20 12.08 -6.81 -22.38
N ILE A 21 11.88 -5.83 -21.51
CA ILE A 21 12.91 -4.89 -21.05
C ILE A 21 13.88 -5.67 -20.15
N ARG A 22 15.19 -5.55 -20.41
CA ARG A 22 16.25 -6.23 -19.66
C ARG A 22 17.21 -5.28 -18.95
N GLU A 23 16.93 -4.00 -19.02
CA GLU A 23 17.67 -2.95 -18.33
C GLU A 23 16.83 -2.44 -17.15
N VAL A 24 17.44 -2.43 -15.96
CA VAL A 24 16.75 -2.04 -14.69
C VAL A 24 16.18 -0.63 -14.78
N SER A 25 17.00 0.33 -15.18
CA SER A 25 16.60 1.74 -15.21
C SER A 25 15.44 2.01 -16.18
N LEU A 26 15.45 1.31 -17.32
CA LEU A 26 14.37 1.43 -18.30
C LEU A 26 13.08 0.79 -17.82
N LEU A 27 13.17 -0.34 -17.12
CA LEU A 27 12.01 -0.99 -16.52
C LEU A 27 11.39 -0.14 -15.41
N GLU A 28 12.20 0.40 -14.51
CA GLU A 28 11.76 1.30 -13.44
C GLU A 28 11.04 2.54 -13.99
N LYS A 29 11.57 3.10 -15.08
CA LYS A 29 10.91 4.22 -15.76
C LYS A 29 9.56 3.84 -16.35
N ALA A 30 9.48 2.71 -17.04
CA ALA A 30 8.23 2.21 -17.62
C ALA A 30 7.18 1.94 -16.54
N GLU A 31 7.57 1.30 -15.42
CA GLU A 31 6.70 1.10 -14.27
C GLU A 31 6.18 2.42 -13.70
N ALA A 32 7.08 3.38 -13.48
CA ALA A 32 6.73 4.66 -12.90
C ALA A 32 5.76 5.45 -13.79
N ASP A 33 5.96 5.45 -15.09
CA ASP A 33 5.12 6.18 -16.03
C ASP A 33 3.72 5.55 -16.14
N LEU A 34 3.63 4.23 -16.28
CA LEU A 34 2.36 3.51 -16.37
C LEU A 34 1.59 3.54 -15.06
N SER A 35 2.25 3.27 -13.94
CA SER A 35 1.58 3.31 -12.64
C SER A 35 1.09 4.70 -12.27
N ARG A 36 1.83 5.76 -12.62
CA ARG A 36 1.39 7.16 -12.42
C ARG A 36 0.12 7.47 -13.23
N ALA A 37 0.05 7.05 -14.49
CA ALA A 37 -1.12 7.23 -15.32
C ALA A 37 -2.35 6.51 -14.74
N LYS A 38 -2.19 5.25 -14.30
CA LYS A 38 -3.26 4.47 -13.69
C LYS A 38 -3.66 4.97 -12.30
N MET A 39 -2.72 5.49 -11.51
CA MET A 39 -3.03 6.13 -10.22
C MET A 39 -3.96 7.34 -10.40
N SER A 40 -3.83 8.11 -11.47
CA SER A 40 -4.74 9.23 -11.74
C SER A 40 -6.19 8.74 -11.94
N ILE A 41 -6.38 7.61 -12.60
CA ILE A 41 -7.70 6.99 -12.78
C ILE A 41 -8.28 6.51 -11.45
N LEU A 42 -7.45 5.85 -10.61
CA LEU A 42 -7.87 5.39 -9.27
C LEU A 42 -8.23 6.55 -8.35
N TYR A 43 -7.59 7.69 -8.51
CA TYR A 43 -7.91 8.88 -7.73
C TYR A 43 -9.30 9.43 -8.06
N GLU A 44 -9.73 9.35 -9.31
CA GLU A 44 -11.07 9.77 -9.76
C GLU A 44 -12.15 8.73 -9.42
N SER A 45 -11.78 7.45 -9.34
CA SER A 45 -12.69 6.34 -9.04
C SER A 45 -12.10 5.48 -7.93
N PRO A 46 -12.15 5.93 -6.67
CA PRO A 46 -11.56 5.20 -5.56
C PRO A 46 -12.28 3.89 -5.29
N VAL A 47 -11.56 2.95 -4.69
CA VAL A 47 -12.07 1.62 -4.32
C VAL A 47 -13.06 1.74 -3.16
N ASP A 48 -14.24 1.12 -3.28
CA ASP A 48 -15.30 1.19 -2.28
C ASP A 48 -14.99 0.44 -0.99
N LYS A 49 -14.18 -0.62 -1.08
CA LYS A 49 -13.81 -1.47 0.06
C LYS A 49 -12.30 -1.54 0.21
N PHE A 50 -11.86 -1.54 1.44
CA PHE A 50 -10.46 -1.80 1.79
C PHE A 50 -10.34 -3.18 2.44
N ASP A 51 -10.16 -4.20 1.61
CA ASP A 51 -9.91 -5.60 1.98
C ASP A 51 -8.77 -6.19 1.15
N ALA A 52 -8.31 -7.38 1.50
CA ALA A 52 -7.20 -8.05 0.82
C ALA A 52 -7.46 -8.23 -0.69
N GLN A 53 -8.68 -8.56 -1.06
CA GLN A 53 -9.04 -8.75 -2.46
C GLN A 53 -9.02 -7.42 -3.24
N SER A 54 -9.52 -6.36 -2.66
CA SER A 54 -9.48 -5.02 -3.26
C SER A 54 -8.04 -4.52 -3.39
N PHE A 55 -7.19 -4.78 -2.39
CA PHE A 55 -5.77 -4.48 -2.46
C PHE A 55 -5.10 -5.20 -3.65
N LEU A 56 -5.36 -6.50 -3.83
CA LEU A 56 -4.81 -7.26 -4.96
C LEU A 56 -5.34 -6.76 -6.31
N ARG A 57 -6.63 -6.38 -6.40
CA ARG A 57 -7.19 -5.78 -7.63
C ARG A 57 -6.55 -4.43 -7.97
N VAL A 58 -6.27 -3.59 -6.98
CA VAL A 58 -5.54 -2.34 -7.19
C VAL A 58 -4.13 -2.62 -7.70
N HIS A 59 -3.43 -3.58 -7.08
CA HIS A 59 -2.11 -4.00 -7.53
C HIS A 59 -2.15 -4.55 -8.97
N GLU A 60 -3.15 -5.38 -9.30
CA GLU A 60 -3.36 -5.88 -10.65
C GLU A 60 -3.55 -4.74 -11.64
N PHE A 61 -4.51 -3.85 -11.37
CA PHE A 61 -4.80 -2.70 -12.22
C PHE A 61 -3.57 -1.82 -12.48
N LEU A 62 -2.73 -1.58 -11.47
CA LEU A 62 -1.53 -0.75 -11.62
C LEU A 62 -0.46 -1.40 -12.49
N PHE A 63 -0.30 -2.73 -12.43
CA PHE A 63 0.86 -3.43 -12.97
C PHE A 63 0.54 -4.48 -14.03
N GLU A 64 -0.72 -4.74 -14.37
CA GLU A 64 -1.13 -5.76 -15.33
C GLU A 64 -0.52 -5.57 -16.72
N GLU A 65 -0.22 -4.33 -17.13
CA GLU A 65 0.43 -4.07 -18.42
C GLU A 65 1.91 -4.39 -18.41
N VAL A 66 2.54 -4.39 -17.24
CA VAL A 66 3.97 -4.64 -17.09
C VAL A 66 4.25 -6.09 -16.76
N TYR A 67 3.44 -6.71 -15.87
CA TYR A 67 3.73 -8.01 -15.28
C TYR A 67 2.59 -9.01 -15.40
N ASP A 68 2.93 -10.28 -15.73
CA ASP A 68 1.97 -11.39 -15.77
C ASP A 68 1.50 -11.83 -14.36
N TRP A 69 2.27 -11.51 -13.34
CA TRP A 69 1.96 -11.84 -11.94
C TRP A 69 1.25 -10.70 -11.18
N ALA A 70 0.89 -9.61 -11.85
CA ALA A 70 0.15 -8.51 -11.24
C ALA A 70 -1.11 -9.02 -10.52
N GLY A 71 -1.39 -8.50 -9.33
CA GLY A 71 -2.52 -8.92 -8.50
C GLY A 71 -2.35 -10.27 -7.80
N ARG A 72 -1.20 -10.93 -7.93
CA ARG A 72 -0.94 -12.21 -7.28
C ARG A 72 0.07 -12.07 -6.16
N LEU A 73 -0.13 -12.81 -5.08
CA LEU A 73 0.86 -12.91 -4.02
C LEU A 73 2.09 -13.68 -4.52
N ARG A 74 3.28 -13.29 -4.07
CA ARG A 74 4.51 -14.00 -4.40
C ARG A 74 4.51 -15.41 -3.82
N THR A 75 5.21 -16.31 -4.48
CA THR A 75 5.31 -17.72 -4.11
C THR A 75 6.67 -18.10 -3.51
N ILE A 76 7.57 -17.13 -3.38
CA ILE A 76 8.91 -17.31 -2.83
C ILE A 76 9.17 -16.31 -1.70
N ASN A 77 10.04 -16.69 -0.77
CA ASN A 77 10.53 -15.78 0.24
C ASN A 77 11.55 -14.83 -0.37
N ILE A 78 11.45 -13.56 -0.02
CA ILE A 78 12.35 -12.51 -0.47
C ILE A 78 13.03 -11.85 0.73
N SER A 79 14.24 -11.40 0.51
CA SER A 79 14.96 -10.51 1.42
C SER A 79 15.61 -9.42 0.59
N LYS A 80 15.63 -8.20 1.09
CA LYS A 80 16.24 -7.07 0.41
C LYS A 80 17.18 -6.35 1.36
N PRO A 81 18.45 -6.16 1.00
CA PRO A 81 19.34 -5.30 1.75
C PRO A 81 18.87 -3.84 1.61
N GLU A 82 18.71 -3.15 2.72
CA GLU A 82 18.30 -1.74 2.74
C GLU A 82 19.49 -0.88 3.19
N GLU A 83 19.86 0.10 2.38
CA GLU A 83 20.96 1.03 2.71
C GLU A 83 20.67 1.84 3.98
N VAL A 84 19.41 2.24 4.18
CA VAL A 84 18.95 2.97 5.37
C VAL A 84 19.20 2.20 6.67
N LEU A 85 19.26 0.87 6.60
CA LEU A 85 19.55 -0.01 7.73
C LEU A 85 21.03 -0.41 7.84
N GLY A 86 21.93 0.32 7.17
CA GLY A 86 23.35 0.00 7.14
C GLY A 86 23.65 -1.33 6.44
N GLY A 87 22.91 -1.66 5.41
CA GLY A 87 23.08 -2.89 4.61
C GLY A 87 22.48 -4.15 5.27
N LYS A 88 21.78 -4.03 6.40
CA LYS A 88 21.04 -5.17 6.98
C LYS A 88 19.84 -5.51 6.09
N SER A 89 19.63 -6.82 5.89
CA SER A 89 18.48 -7.30 5.13
C SER A 89 17.20 -7.20 5.96
N ILE A 90 16.13 -6.71 5.34
CA ILE A 90 14.78 -6.86 5.86
C ILE A 90 14.29 -8.26 5.46
N TRP A 91 13.78 -9.00 6.44
CA TRP A 91 13.06 -10.24 6.21
C TRP A 91 11.59 -9.89 6.05
N TYR A 92 11.07 -10.12 4.85
CA TYR A 92 9.65 -9.98 4.58
C TYR A 92 8.88 -11.19 5.10
N GLU A 93 7.58 -11.04 5.29
CA GLU A 93 6.67 -12.13 5.67
C GLU A 93 6.91 -13.39 4.83
N ASP A 94 6.73 -14.58 5.39
CA ASP A 94 6.83 -15.81 4.63
C ASP A 94 5.78 -15.84 3.51
N ALA A 95 6.15 -16.39 2.35
CA ALA A 95 5.26 -16.45 1.19
C ALA A 95 3.98 -17.26 1.48
N LEU A 96 4.05 -18.26 2.37
CA LEU A 96 2.93 -19.09 2.76
C LEU A 96 1.94 -18.35 3.68
N ASP A 97 2.45 -17.42 4.50
CA ASP A 97 1.65 -16.67 5.47
C ASP A 97 1.08 -15.37 4.90
N LEU A 98 1.50 -14.98 3.68
CA LEU A 98 1.07 -13.73 3.05
C LEU A 98 -0.45 -13.55 2.95
N PRO A 99 -1.26 -14.58 2.58
CA PRO A 99 -2.71 -14.41 2.48
C PRO A 99 -3.32 -13.96 3.81
N GLU A 100 -2.95 -14.63 4.90
CA GLU A 100 -3.45 -14.33 6.23
C GLU A 100 -2.90 -12.99 6.76
N SER A 101 -1.63 -12.72 6.53
CA SER A 101 -0.98 -11.48 6.94
C SER A 101 -1.55 -10.26 6.22
N LEU A 102 -1.86 -10.37 4.93
CA LEU A 102 -2.52 -9.32 4.17
C LEU A 102 -3.92 -9.03 4.70
N ASP A 103 -4.71 -10.07 5.00
CA ASP A 103 -6.06 -9.91 5.54
C ASP A 103 -6.03 -9.26 6.92
N ARG A 104 -5.12 -9.68 7.80
CA ARG A 104 -4.89 -9.05 9.11
C ARG A 104 -4.50 -7.57 8.97
N ALA A 105 -3.60 -7.25 8.04
CA ALA A 105 -3.17 -5.87 7.81
C ALA A 105 -4.33 -4.99 7.32
N CYS A 106 -5.11 -5.45 6.36
CA CYS A 106 -6.27 -4.73 5.87
C CYS A 106 -7.31 -4.51 6.98
N THR A 107 -7.59 -5.53 7.78
CA THR A 107 -8.51 -5.45 8.92
C THR A 107 -8.02 -4.44 9.97
N ALA A 108 -6.74 -4.45 10.30
CA ALA A 108 -6.15 -3.52 11.26
C ALA A 108 -6.23 -2.06 10.78
N ILE A 109 -6.00 -1.80 9.50
CA ILE A 109 -6.12 -0.46 8.90
C ILE A 109 -7.57 0.03 8.98
N VAL A 110 -8.53 -0.81 8.59
CA VAL A 110 -9.97 -0.46 8.66
C VAL A 110 -10.39 -0.15 10.09
N ALA A 111 -9.98 -0.97 11.07
CA ALA A 111 -10.26 -0.73 12.48
C ALA A 111 -9.66 0.60 12.97
N THR A 112 -8.42 0.90 12.58
CA THR A 112 -7.74 2.15 12.96
C THR A 112 -8.45 3.37 12.38
N VAL A 113 -8.82 3.33 11.10
CA VAL A 113 -9.56 4.40 10.44
C VAL A 113 -10.93 4.59 11.09
N TRP A 114 -11.63 3.49 11.41
CA TRP A 114 -12.91 3.53 12.13
C TRP A 114 -12.80 4.19 13.50
N HIS A 115 -11.77 3.87 14.27
CA HIS A 115 -11.49 4.52 15.56
C HIS A 115 -11.21 6.01 15.42
N MET A 116 -10.45 6.41 14.40
CA MET A 116 -10.19 7.83 14.14
C MET A 116 -11.47 8.60 13.78
N ILE A 117 -12.34 8.03 12.95
CA ILE A 117 -13.62 8.63 12.56
C ILE A 117 -14.55 8.74 13.76
N ASN A 118 -14.68 7.69 14.56
CA ASN A 118 -15.57 7.71 15.73
C ASN A 118 -15.06 8.64 16.83
N ARG A 119 -13.75 8.74 17.05
CA ARG A 119 -13.19 9.73 17.98
C ARG A 119 -13.53 11.16 17.55
N LYS A 120 -13.53 11.45 16.25
CA LYS A 120 -13.95 12.75 15.73
C LYS A 120 -15.45 12.96 15.95
N ARG A 121 -16.30 11.95 15.73
CA ARG A 121 -17.75 12.03 15.95
C ARG A 121 -18.11 12.31 17.42
N SER A 122 -17.49 11.60 18.38
CA SER A 122 -17.74 11.85 19.80
C SER A 122 -17.35 13.27 20.20
N CYS A 123 -16.23 13.77 19.70
CA CYS A 123 -15.81 15.15 19.91
C CYS A 123 -16.81 16.19 19.35
N TRP A 124 -17.48 15.87 18.23
CA TRP A 124 -18.53 16.69 17.63
C TRP A 124 -19.85 16.64 18.42
N GLN A 125 -20.21 15.50 19.02
CA GLN A 125 -21.40 15.37 19.86
C GLN A 125 -21.27 16.15 21.17
N GLU A 126 -20.10 16.12 21.80
CA GLU A 126 -19.81 16.91 23.00
C GLU A 126 -19.80 18.42 22.71
N SER A 127 -19.45 18.84 21.48
CA SER A 127 -19.43 20.25 21.09
C SER A 127 -20.81 20.82 20.76
N ARG A 128 -21.81 19.99 20.39
CA ARG A 128 -23.18 20.43 20.10
C ARG A 128 -23.97 20.93 21.34
N GLY A 129 -23.54 20.56 22.53
CA GLY A 129 -24.11 21.07 23.77
C GLY A 129 -23.66 22.49 24.14
N ARG A 130 -22.75 23.09 23.40
CA ARG A 130 -22.25 24.45 23.56
C ARG A 130 -22.18 25.13 22.19
N THR A 131 -23.03 26.09 21.99
CA THR A 131 -23.19 26.89 20.79
C THR A 131 -21.90 27.67 20.47
N ILE A 132 -20.93 27.03 19.80
CA ILE A 132 -19.83 27.72 19.17
C ILE A 132 -19.64 27.07 17.82
N ALA A 133 -20.08 27.77 16.75
CA ALA A 133 -19.75 27.43 15.39
C ALA A 133 -18.24 27.65 15.18
N LEU A 134 -17.46 26.58 15.21
CA LEU A 134 -16.06 26.64 14.80
C LEU A 134 -15.99 26.58 13.29
N ALA A 135 -15.57 27.64 12.66
CA ALA A 135 -15.46 27.83 11.22
C ALA A 135 -14.41 26.92 10.56
N THR A 136 -13.66 26.14 11.34
CA THR A 136 -12.68 25.17 10.84
C THR A 136 -12.85 23.87 11.62
N GLY A 137 -13.40 22.84 10.96
CA GLY A 137 -13.78 21.54 11.54
C GLY A 137 -12.64 20.65 12.04
N TRP A 138 -11.52 21.21 12.55
CA TRP A 138 -10.31 20.45 12.87
C TRP A 138 -9.87 20.50 14.34
N LEU A 139 -10.49 21.31 15.20
CA LEU A 139 -10.08 21.47 16.59
C LEU A 139 -11.19 21.07 17.58
N CYS A 140 -10.88 20.11 18.43
CA CYS A 140 -11.74 19.72 19.55
C CYS A 140 -11.68 20.78 20.65
N PRO A 141 -12.83 21.28 21.18
CA PRO A 141 -12.87 22.34 22.20
C PRO A 141 -12.13 22.02 23.52
N SER A 142 -11.91 20.73 23.80
CA SER A 142 -11.21 20.29 25.01
C SER A 142 -9.71 20.61 25.04
N ARG A 143 -9.11 21.04 23.92
CA ARG A 143 -7.68 21.44 23.87
C ARG A 143 -7.41 22.90 24.24
N PHE A 144 -8.43 23.73 24.42
CA PHE A 144 -8.29 25.14 24.77
C PHE A 144 -8.60 25.48 26.24
N ARG A 145 -8.64 24.50 27.14
CA ARG A 145 -8.68 24.77 28.56
C ARG A 145 -7.32 24.57 29.20
N GLY A 146 -6.46 25.55 29.02
CA GLY A 146 -5.16 25.56 29.66
C GLY A 146 -4.35 26.79 29.29
N GLN A 147 -4.87 27.95 29.60
CA GLN A 147 -4.13 29.16 29.95
C GLN A 147 -5.05 30.05 30.83
#